data_c47f669f1b737cd279899edc97004789
#
_entry.id   c47f669f1b737cd279899edc97004789
#
_cell.length_a   1.000
_cell.length_b   1.000
_cell.length_c   1.000
_cell.angle_alpha   90.00
_cell.angle_beta   90.00
_cell.angle_gamma   90.00
#
_symmetry.space_group_name_H-M   'P 1'
#
loop_
_entity.id
_entity.type
_entity.pdbx_description
1 polymer ?
#
loop_
_entity_poly.entity_id
_entity_poly.type
_entity_poly.pdbx_seq_one_letter_code
_entity_poly.pdbx_strand_id
1 'polypeptide(L)'
;MRLFLVCLAALSVVACHAPSSRGAEGGSRAGGALRIATWNLEWLVAPEDFLALARSCVPEGASPGRRRRTIPCDVAAKLERSTADFDALARYARELDADVVALQEVDGPAAARRVFPGYRFCFSTAPAVQNLGFAVRDGLPFRCGRELADLSLGGRLRSGVELVLHPGTAAELRLLSVHLKSGCGRRTLDSPRDACGVLARQVPVLERWIDAQAAAGRPFAVLGDFNRELLRDAGPARNGSGGLRSLWSEIDDADPPEADLANAAEGERFVNCHPGQNFNGYIDHIVLSRGLAARRVPGSFRRVTFEPREALRRNLTDHCPVAVDLATHAGRDD
;
A
#
# COMPACT_ATOMS: atom_id res chain seq x y z
N MET A 1 -63.59 -58.83 15.14
CA MET A 1 -63.19 -57.59 15.82
C MET A 1 -61.67 -57.42 15.58
N ARG A 2 -61.31 -56.74 14.52
CA ARG A 2 -59.88 -56.54 14.12
C ARG A 2 -59.52 -55.09 14.41
N LEU A 3 -58.53 -54.92 15.30
CA LEU A 3 -57.94 -53.62 15.66
C LEU A 3 -56.94 -53.23 14.58
N PHE A 4 -57.16 -52.08 13.95
CA PHE A 4 -56.17 -51.45 13.09
C PHE A 4 -55.28 -50.52 13.89
N LEU A 5 -53.99 -50.82 13.95
CA LEU A 5 -52.97 -49.95 14.52
C LEU A 5 -52.52 -48.98 13.37
N VAL A 6 -52.73 -47.71 13.60
CA VAL A 6 -52.23 -46.65 12.70
C VAL A 6 -50.88 -46.20 13.25
N CYS A 7 -49.78 -46.49 12.52
CA CYS A 7 -48.46 -45.92 12.78
C CYS A 7 -48.38 -44.54 12.16
N LEU A 8 -48.28 -43.48 12.96
CA LEU A 8 -47.88 -42.15 12.49
C LEU A 8 -46.35 -42.12 12.33
N ALA A 9 -45.88 -41.98 11.11
CA ALA A 9 -44.47 -41.65 10.84
C ALA A 9 -44.25 -40.14 10.96
N ALA A 10 -43.46 -39.74 11.94
CA ALA A 10 -43.01 -38.36 12.10
C ALA A 10 -41.84 -38.09 11.12
N LEU A 11 -42.08 -37.28 10.08
CA LEU A 11 -40.99 -36.75 9.22
C LEU A 11 -40.24 -35.66 10.01
N SER A 12 -39.03 -35.98 10.43
CA SER A 12 -38.07 -34.97 10.92
C SER A 12 -37.40 -34.26 9.75
N VAL A 13 -37.78 -33.01 9.50
CA VAL A 13 -37.11 -32.13 8.53
C VAL A 13 -35.81 -31.66 9.15
N VAL A 14 -34.68 -32.25 8.75
CA VAL A 14 -33.36 -31.73 9.06
C VAL A 14 -33.10 -30.53 8.17
N ALA A 15 -33.23 -29.33 8.70
CA ALA A 15 -32.84 -28.10 8.04
C ALA A 15 -31.30 -28.04 7.99
N CYS A 16 -30.73 -28.32 6.82
CA CYS A 16 -29.33 -28.03 6.53
C CYS A 16 -29.12 -26.51 6.55
N HIS A 17 -28.61 -25.98 7.66
CA HIS A 17 -28.10 -24.62 7.71
C HIS A 17 -26.78 -24.59 6.92
N ALA A 18 -26.81 -24.01 5.71
CA ALA A 18 -25.60 -23.58 5.05
C ALA A 18 -24.89 -22.50 5.89
N PRO A 19 -23.57 -22.57 6.06
CA PRO A 19 -22.87 -21.48 6.74
C PRO A 19 -23.03 -20.22 5.89
N SER A 20 -23.76 -19.24 6.41
CA SER A 20 -23.80 -17.90 5.85
C SER A 20 -22.37 -17.36 5.86
N SER A 21 -21.79 -17.15 4.68
CA SER A 21 -20.62 -16.30 4.52
C SER A 21 -21.00 -14.92 5.05
N ARG A 22 -20.54 -14.60 6.26
CA ARG A 22 -20.56 -13.22 6.74
C ARG A 22 -19.66 -12.43 5.81
N GLY A 23 -20.25 -11.76 4.83
CA GLY A 23 -19.64 -10.64 4.17
C GLY A 23 -19.18 -9.68 5.28
N ALA A 24 -17.93 -9.21 5.19
CA ALA A 24 -17.44 -8.20 6.09
C ALA A 24 -18.41 -7.02 6.03
N GLU A 25 -19.26 -6.88 7.06
CA GLU A 25 -20.05 -5.68 7.27
C GLU A 25 -19.03 -4.55 7.38
N GLY A 26 -19.07 -3.61 6.43
CA GLY A 26 -18.26 -2.41 6.46
C GLY A 26 -18.56 -1.70 7.78
N GLY A 27 -17.68 -1.88 8.78
CA GLY A 27 -17.82 -1.24 10.06
C GLY A 27 -17.93 0.27 9.82
N SER A 28 -19.05 0.85 10.24
CA SER A 28 -19.25 2.30 10.27
C SER A 28 -18.03 2.92 10.93
N ARG A 29 -17.34 3.84 10.22
CA ARG A 29 -16.23 4.58 10.82
C ARG A 29 -16.72 5.24 12.12
N ALA A 30 -15.97 5.10 13.20
CA ALA A 30 -16.14 5.96 14.36
C ALA A 30 -16.06 7.41 13.86
N GLY A 31 -17.11 8.21 14.08
CA GLY A 31 -17.19 9.58 13.53
C GLY A 31 -15.92 10.35 13.86
N GLY A 32 -15.21 10.83 12.83
CA GLY A 32 -14.00 11.62 12.98
C GLY A 32 -12.67 10.89 12.77
N ALA A 33 -12.62 9.65 12.26
CA ALA A 33 -11.37 8.97 11.93
C ALA A 33 -10.94 9.25 10.49
N LEU A 34 -9.63 9.51 10.28
CA LEU A 34 -8.97 9.63 8.99
C LEU A 34 -8.44 8.26 8.56
N ARG A 35 -8.88 7.72 7.43
CA ARG A 35 -8.33 6.49 6.87
C ARG A 35 -7.24 6.79 5.86
N ILE A 36 -6.03 6.33 6.17
CA ILE A 36 -4.91 6.36 5.24
C ILE A 36 -4.62 4.96 4.72
N ALA A 37 -4.23 4.86 3.46
CA ALA A 37 -3.99 3.59 2.77
C ALA A 37 -2.79 3.67 1.84
N THR A 38 -2.30 2.50 1.41
CA THR A 38 -1.35 2.38 0.30
C THR A 38 -1.78 1.27 -0.65
N TRP A 39 -1.53 1.48 -1.96
CA TRP A 39 -1.84 0.51 -3.00
C TRP A 39 -0.88 0.61 -4.19
N ASN A 40 -0.12 -0.43 -4.44
CA ASN A 40 0.60 -0.63 -5.69
C ASN A 40 -0.39 -1.17 -6.75
N LEU A 41 -0.54 -0.47 -7.87
CA LEU A 41 -1.54 -0.76 -8.91
C LEU A 41 -0.95 -1.44 -10.14
N GLU A 42 0.26 -1.97 -10.04
CA GLU A 42 0.91 -2.80 -11.07
C GLU A 42 0.74 -2.22 -12.48
N TRP A 43 1.61 -1.26 -12.85
CA TRP A 43 1.58 -0.63 -14.17
C TRP A 43 0.20 -0.10 -14.58
N LEU A 44 -0.50 0.62 -13.70
CA LEU A 44 -1.79 1.22 -14.04
C LEU A 44 -1.62 2.31 -15.08
N VAL A 45 -1.98 2.01 -16.31
CA VAL A 45 -1.95 2.92 -17.48
C VAL A 45 -3.37 3.15 -17.96
N ALA A 46 -3.70 4.38 -18.33
CA ALA A 46 -4.99 4.67 -18.93
C ALA A 46 -5.13 3.95 -20.29
N PRO A 47 -6.30 3.36 -20.64
CA PRO A 47 -6.47 2.57 -21.85
C PRO A 47 -6.09 3.34 -23.14
N GLU A 48 -6.36 4.62 -23.19
CA GLU A 48 -6.03 5.52 -24.31
C GLU A 48 -4.52 5.64 -24.56
N ASP A 49 -3.71 5.53 -23.51
CA ASP A 49 -2.24 5.60 -23.59
C ASP A 49 -1.59 4.23 -23.76
N PHE A 50 -2.24 3.17 -23.30
CA PHE A 50 -1.65 1.83 -23.25
C PHE A 50 -1.26 1.29 -24.63
N LEU A 51 -2.11 1.43 -25.63
CA LEU A 51 -1.86 0.94 -26.99
C LEU A 51 -0.63 1.62 -27.63
N ALA A 52 -0.45 2.92 -27.37
CA ALA A 52 0.70 3.66 -27.88
C ALA A 52 2.00 3.18 -27.21
N LEU A 53 1.96 2.96 -25.90
CA LEU A 53 3.09 2.42 -25.12
C LEU A 53 3.41 0.98 -25.51
N ALA A 54 2.41 0.14 -25.74
CA ALA A 54 2.57 -1.25 -26.16
C ALA A 54 3.26 -1.37 -27.53
N ARG A 55 2.93 -0.50 -28.48
CA ARG A 55 3.58 -0.45 -29.82
C ARG A 55 5.05 -0.06 -29.76
N SER A 56 5.46 0.68 -28.74
CA SER A 56 6.82 1.17 -28.51
C SER A 56 7.47 0.56 -27.28
N CYS A 57 7.02 -0.61 -26.89
CA CYS A 57 7.55 -1.33 -25.71
C CYS A 57 9.04 -1.65 -25.88
N VAL A 58 9.73 -1.81 -24.77
CA VAL A 58 11.16 -2.16 -24.76
C VAL A 58 11.34 -3.64 -24.37
N PRO A 59 12.39 -4.33 -24.93
CA PRO A 59 12.65 -5.73 -24.56
C PRO A 59 12.74 -5.92 -23.06
N GLU A 60 12.34 -7.10 -22.59
CA GLU A 60 12.48 -7.50 -21.20
C GLU A 60 13.95 -7.38 -20.75
N GLY A 61 14.17 -6.84 -19.56
CA GLY A 61 15.51 -6.59 -19.02
C GLY A 61 16.20 -5.32 -19.54
N ALA A 62 15.69 -4.71 -20.61
CA ALA A 62 16.10 -3.36 -20.95
C ALA A 62 15.59 -2.41 -19.85
N SER A 63 16.51 -1.72 -19.19
CA SER A 63 16.15 -0.68 -18.23
C SER A 63 15.89 0.60 -19.02
N PRO A 64 14.63 0.96 -19.34
CA PRO A 64 14.34 2.13 -20.22
C PRO A 64 14.70 3.46 -19.57
N GLY A 65 15.35 3.44 -18.42
CA GLY A 65 15.61 4.62 -17.62
C GLY A 65 14.30 5.39 -17.39
N ARG A 66 14.03 5.85 -16.20
CA ARG A 66 12.78 6.58 -15.86
C ARG A 66 12.63 7.96 -16.53
N ARG A 67 13.41 8.21 -17.55
CA ARG A 67 13.39 9.46 -18.34
C ARG A 67 12.46 9.40 -19.55
N ARG A 68 11.79 8.26 -19.80
CA ARG A 68 10.86 8.09 -20.93
C ARG A 68 9.65 7.29 -20.47
N ARG A 69 8.50 7.65 -21.01
CA ARG A 69 7.27 6.84 -20.86
C ARG A 69 7.39 5.61 -21.78
N THR A 70 7.84 4.51 -21.22
CA THR A 70 7.94 3.20 -21.89
C THR A 70 7.52 2.10 -20.95
N ILE A 71 7.02 0.99 -21.49
CA ILE A 71 6.70 -0.23 -20.76
C ILE A 71 7.51 -1.39 -21.33
N PRO A 72 7.86 -2.41 -20.51
CA PRO A 72 8.43 -3.65 -21.01
C PRO A 72 7.45 -4.40 -21.91
N CYS A 73 7.94 -5.17 -22.89
CA CYS A 73 7.06 -5.88 -23.83
C CYS A 73 6.29 -7.04 -23.19
N ASP A 74 6.83 -7.64 -22.13
CA ASP A 74 6.11 -8.63 -21.33
C ASP A 74 4.95 -8.01 -20.54
N VAL A 75 5.11 -6.77 -20.04
CA VAL A 75 4.04 -5.96 -19.44
C VAL A 75 2.99 -5.60 -20.50
N ALA A 76 3.42 -5.15 -21.67
CA ALA A 76 2.54 -4.84 -22.79
C ALA A 76 1.66 -6.04 -23.21
N ALA A 77 2.21 -7.26 -23.14
CA ALA A 77 1.51 -8.47 -23.50
C ALA A 77 0.51 -8.97 -22.45
N LYS A 78 0.65 -8.55 -21.18
CA LYS A 78 -0.11 -9.14 -20.06
C LYS A 78 -1.06 -8.17 -19.36
N LEU A 79 -0.76 -6.87 -19.36
CA LEU A 79 -1.42 -5.91 -18.48
C LEU A 79 -2.31 -4.87 -19.21
N GLU A 80 -2.78 -5.19 -20.42
CA GLU A 80 -3.86 -4.42 -21.03
C GLU A 80 -5.14 -4.58 -20.21
N ARG A 81 -5.60 -3.50 -19.59
CA ARG A 81 -6.79 -3.48 -18.76
C ARG A 81 -8.00 -3.01 -19.56
N SER A 82 -9.05 -3.82 -19.54
CA SER A 82 -10.36 -3.48 -20.08
C SER A 82 -11.11 -2.49 -19.15
N THR A 83 -12.18 -1.89 -19.66
CA THR A 83 -13.10 -1.09 -18.82
C THR A 83 -13.58 -1.88 -17.60
N ALA A 84 -13.91 -3.15 -17.78
CA ALA A 84 -14.39 -4.00 -16.69
C ALA A 84 -13.30 -4.30 -15.62
N ASP A 85 -12.02 -4.25 -15.97
CA ASP A 85 -10.92 -4.35 -15.00
C ASP A 85 -10.79 -3.06 -14.18
N PHE A 86 -10.92 -1.90 -14.84
CA PHE A 86 -10.98 -0.60 -14.15
C PHE A 86 -12.20 -0.49 -13.24
N ASP A 87 -13.38 -0.96 -13.66
CA ASP A 87 -14.60 -0.97 -12.85
C ASP A 87 -14.42 -1.83 -11.59
N ALA A 88 -13.74 -2.98 -11.74
CA ALA A 88 -13.41 -3.85 -10.62
C ALA A 88 -12.43 -3.18 -9.65
N LEU A 89 -11.35 -2.58 -10.15
CA LEU A 89 -10.41 -1.81 -9.31
C LEU A 89 -11.11 -0.66 -8.60
N ALA A 90 -11.98 0.09 -9.28
CA ALA A 90 -12.75 1.18 -8.69
C ALA A 90 -13.75 0.67 -7.61
N ARG A 91 -14.28 -0.53 -7.75
CA ARG A 91 -15.12 -1.15 -6.70
C ARG A 91 -14.29 -1.48 -5.46
N TYR A 92 -13.08 -2.06 -5.62
CA TYR A 92 -12.17 -2.30 -4.50
C TYR A 92 -11.67 -1.01 -3.86
N ALA A 93 -11.47 0.05 -4.64
CA ALA A 93 -11.16 1.38 -4.10
C ALA A 93 -12.30 1.94 -3.22
N ARG A 94 -13.57 1.73 -3.63
CA ARG A 94 -14.75 2.08 -2.81
C ARG A 94 -14.85 1.22 -1.55
N GLU A 95 -14.54 -0.08 -1.64
CA GLU A 95 -14.52 -0.99 -0.48
C GLU A 95 -13.42 -0.60 0.50
N LEU A 96 -12.25 -0.20 0.02
CA LEU A 96 -11.16 0.34 0.82
C LEU A 96 -11.61 1.59 1.58
N ASP A 97 -12.42 2.43 0.95
CA ASP A 97 -13.03 3.63 1.51
C ASP A 97 -12.01 4.52 2.24
N ALA A 98 -10.83 4.72 1.66
CA ALA A 98 -9.77 5.53 2.26
C ALA A 98 -9.97 7.02 1.95
N ASP A 99 -9.54 7.90 2.86
CA ASP A 99 -9.52 9.34 2.63
C ASP A 99 -8.27 9.76 1.86
N VAL A 100 -7.18 9.02 2.08
CA VAL A 100 -5.91 9.21 1.38
C VAL A 100 -5.34 7.86 1.01
N VAL A 101 -4.91 7.69 -0.25
CA VAL A 101 -4.23 6.49 -0.74
C VAL A 101 -2.89 6.88 -1.33
N ALA A 102 -1.80 6.36 -0.77
CA ALA A 102 -0.49 6.40 -1.40
C ALA A 102 -0.48 5.40 -2.56
N LEU A 103 -0.15 5.87 -3.74
CA LEU A 103 -0.21 5.10 -4.99
C LEU A 103 1.19 4.78 -5.48
N GLN A 104 1.38 3.55 -5.96
CA GLN A 104 2.58 3.11 -6.63
C GLN A 104 2.24 2.50 -8.00
N GLU A 105 3.16 2.62 -8.94
CA GLU A 105 3.07 2.09 -10.30
C GLU A 105 1.89 2.62 -11.13
N VAL A 106 1.61 3.90 -11.02
CA VAL A 106 0.52 4.57 -11.73
C VAL A 106 1.07 5.58 -12.74
N ASP A 107 0.55 5.58 -13.95
CA ASP A 107 0.93 6.49 -15.03
C ASP A 107 0.28 7.90 -14.88
N GLY A 108 0.13 8.34 -13.64
CA GLY A 108 -0.35 9.66 -13.32
C GLY A 108 -1.87 9.81 -13.15
N PRO A 109 -2.35 11.09 -13.11
CA PRO A 109 -3.73 11.39 -12.71
C PRO A 109 -4.80 10.83 -13.66
N ALA A 110 -4.53 10.70 -14.96
CA ALA A 110 -5.50 10.19 -15.94
C ALA A 110 -5.87 8.72 -15.63
N ALA A 111 -4.87 7.88 -15.38
CA ALA A 111 -5.06 6.50 -14.99
C ALA A 111 -5.70 6.38 -13.60
N ALA A 112 -5.18 7.14 -12.61
CA ALA A 112 -5.68 7.11 -11.25
C ALA A 112 -7.17 7.49 -11.13
N ARG A 113 -7.64 8.48 -11.90
CA ARG A 113 -9.04 8.94 -11.86
C ARG A 113 -10.05 7.87 -12.24
N ARG A 114 -9.65 6.88 -13.03
CA ARG A 114 -10.52 5.75 -13.41
C ARG A 114 -10.78 4.80 -12.24
N VAL A 115 -9.84 4.72 -11.29
CA VAL A 115 -9.95 3.88 -10.10
C VAL A 115 -10.52 4.67 -8.91
N PHE A 116 -10.19 5.96 -8.83
CA PHE A 116 -10.54 6.85 -7.70
C PHE A 116 -11.38 8.05 -8.17
N PRO A 117 -12.64 7.86 -8.61
CA PRO A 117 -13.52 8.98 -8.87
C PRO A 117 -13.83 9.73 -7.56
N GLY A 118 -13.89 11.08 -7.59
CA GLY A 118 -14.08 11.91 -6.40
C GLY A 118 -12.81 12.10 -5.56
N TYR A 119 -11.63 11.94 -6.21
CA TYR A 119 -10.34 12.22 -5.58
C TYR A 119 -9.54 13.22 -6.41
N ARG A 120 -8.69 13.98 -5.72
CA ARG A 120 -7.64 14.83 -6.29
C ARG A 120 -6.30 14.16 -6.11
N PHE A 121 -5.31 14.55 -6.91
CA PHE A 121 -4.07 13.79 -7.02
C PHE A 121 -2.83 14.68 -6.87
N CYS A 122 -1.79 14.12 -6.23
CA CYS A 122 -0.40 14.57 -6.31
C CYS A 122 0.43 13.44 -6.88
N PHE A 123 1.26 13.70 -7.89
CA PHE A 123 2.16 12.72 -8.49
C PHE A 123 3.58 13.23 -8.61
N SER A 124 4.55 12.31 -8.71
CA SER A 124 5.91 12.63 -9.12
C SER A 124 5.92 13.21 -10.54
N THR A 125 6.90 14.05 -10.80
CA THR A 125 7.02 14.78 -12.08
C THR A 125 7.86 14.04 -13.12
N ALA A 126 8.43 12.87 -12.78
CA ALA A 126 9.23 12.09 -13.70
C ALA A 126 8.39 11.63 -14.91
N PRO A 127 8.92 11.72 -16.14
CA PRO A 127 8.24 11.23 -17.34
C PRO A 127 8.32 9.71 -17.44
N ALA A 128 7.79 9.02 -16.46
CA ALA A 128 7.80 7.56 -16.34
C ALA A 128 6.36 7.05 -16.25
N VAL A 129 6.16 5.77 -16.56
CA VAL A 129 4.86 5.11 -16.41
C VAL A 129 4.62 4.70 -14.97
N GLN A 130 5.63 4.15 -14.30
CA GLN A 130 5.51 3.76 -12.89
C GLN A 130 5.78 4.95 -11.98
N ASN A 131 4.86 5.87 -11.87
CA ASN A 131 4.96 7.00 -10.95
C ASN A 131 4.40 6.65 -9.57
N LEU A 132 4.81 7.45 -8.59
CA LEU A 132 4.24 7.48 -7.26
C LEU A 132 3.35 8.71 -7.11
N GLY A 133 2.38 8.59 -6.22
CA GLY A 133 1.54 9.74 -5.90
C GLY A 133 0.61 9.47 -4.73
N PHE A 134 -0.35 10.36 -4.62
CA PHE A 134 -1.46 10.24 -3.68
C PHE A 134 -2.78 10.52 -4.39
N ALA A 135 -3.80 9.72 -4.05
CA ALA A 135 -5.19 10.05 -4.24
C ALA A 135 -5.74 10.57 -2.91
N VAL A 136 -6.33 11.77 -2.91
CA VAL A 136 -6.89 12.44 -1.73
C VAL A 136 -8.36 12.71 -1.99
N ARG A 137 -9.24 12.21 -1.12
CA ARG A 137 -10.70 12.38 -1.23
C ARG A 137 -11.07 13.86 -1.34
N ASP A 138 -12.00 14.16 -2.23
CA ASP A 138 -12.52 15.54 -2.37
C ASP A 138 -13.03 16.08 -1.04
N GLY A 139 -12.78 17.37 -0.81
CA GLY A 139 -13.14 18.06 0.44
C GLY A 139 -12.08 17.98 1.54
N LEU A 140 -11.11 17.05 1.48
CA LEU A 140 -10.02 17.00 2.44
C LEU A 140 -8.95 18.06 2.08
N PRO A 141 -8.62 19.01 2.99
CA PRO A 141 -7.59 20.01 2.74
C PRO A 141 -6.19 19.38 2.63
N PHE A 142 -5.48 19.65 1.53
CA PHE A 142 -4.13 19.20 1.36
C PHE A 142 -3.32 20.10 0.46
N ARG A 143 -2.00 19.93 0.51
CA ARG A 143 -1.02 20.49 -0.41
C ARG A 143 -0.07 19.38 -0.86
N CYS A 144 0.23 19.33 -2.16
CA CYS A 144 1.32 18.50 -2.67
C CYS A 144 2.64 19.00 -2.05
N GLY A 145 3.37 18.12 -1.44
CA GLY A 145 4.66 18.40 -0.86
C GLY A 145 5.79 18.35 -1.89
N ARG A 146 7.01 18.24 -1.42
CA ARG A 146 8.18 18.10 -2.29
C ARG A 146 8.29 16.66 -2.80
N GLU A 147 8.93 16.53 -3.95
CA GLU A 147 9.40 15.24 -4.44
C GLU A 147 10.75 14.92 -3.79
N LEU A 148 10.88 13.73 -3.19
CA LEU A 148 12.13 13.26 -2.61
C LEU A 148 12.97 12.61 -3.71
N ALA A 149 13.55 13.46 -4.55
CA ALA A 149 14.22 13.08 -5.79
C ALA A 149 15.43 12.15 -5.57
N ASP A 150 16.13 12.30 -4.44
CA ASP A 150 17.33 11.51 -4.11
C ASP A 150 17.03 10.01 -3.98
N LEU A 151 15.79 9.61 -3.64
CA LEU A 151 15.37 8.20 -3.66
C LEU A 151 15.50 7.58 -5.06
N SER A 152 15.46 8.39 -6.11
CA SER A 152 15.62 7.93 -7.48
C SER A 152 17.04 7.51 -7.85
N LEU A 153 18.04 7.84 -7.02
CA LEU A 153 19.46 7.59 -7.29
C LEU A 153 19.91 8.09 -8.67
N GLY A 154 19.58 9.35 -8.95
CA GLY A 154 19.91 10.00 -10.23
C GLY A 154 18.95 9.64 -11.37
N GLY A 155 17.70 9.37 -11.07
CA GLY A 155 16.62 9.11 -12.04
C GLY A 155 16.60 7.67 -12.56
N ARG A 156 17.30 6.75 -11.89
CA ARG A 156 17.28 5.31 -12.22
C ARG A 156 16.13 4.57 -11.54
N LEU A 157 15.67 5.09 -10.41
CA LEU A 157 14.58 4.53 -9.62
C LEU A 157 13.48 5.57 -9.44
N ARG A 158 12.53 5.28 -8.59
CA ARG A 158 11.39 6.14 -8.28
C ARG A 158 11.78 7.13 -7.19
N SER A 159 11.32 8.38 -7.33
CA SER A 159 11.36 9.38 -6.24
C SER A 159 10.29 9.09 -5.21
N GLY A 160 10.46 9.58 -3.97
CA GLY A 160 9.35 9.66 -3.03
C GLY A 160 8.47 10.88 -3.32
N VAL A 161 7.20 10.82 -2.96
CA VAL A 161 6.26 11.94 -3.09
C VAL A 161 5.71 12.29 -1.73
N GLU A 162 5.85 13.55 -1.31
CA GLU A 162 5.29 14.06 -0.06
C GLU A 162 3.90 14.64 -0.26
N LEU A 163 3.02 14.41 0.69
CA LEU A 163 1.72 15.06 0.83
C LEU A 163 1.61 15.70 2.20
N VAL A 164 1.05 16.91 2.27
CA VAL A 164 0.76 17.59 3.53
C VAL A 164 -0.75 17.74 3.65
N LEU A 165 -1.35 17.05 4.62
CA LEU A 165 -2.75 17.20 4.98
C LEU A 165 -2.92 18.34 5.98
N HIS A 166 -4.06 19.04 5.92
CA HIS A 166 -4.40 20.16 6.79
C HIS A 166 -3.25 21.18 6.97
N PRO A 167 -2.63 21.66 5.87
CA PRO A 167 -1.43 22.47 5.94
C PRO A 167 -1.63 23.74 6.76
N GLY A 168 -0.67 24.04 7.65
CA GLY A 168 -0.67 25.24 8.48
C GLY A 168 -1.63 25.21 9.68
N THR A 169 -2.20 24.04 10.00
CA THR A 169 -3.08 23.86 11.17
C THR A 169 -2.44 22.95 12.21
N ALA A 170 -3.00 22.91 13.42
CA ALA A 170 -2.58 21.95 14.45
C ALA A 170 -2.81 20.48 14.07
N ALA A 171 -3.63 20.22 13.05
CA ALA A 171 -3.88 18.89 12.50
C ALA A 171 -2.98 18.55 11.31
N GLU A 172 -1.93 19.36 11.04
CA GLU A 172 -1.01 19.07 9.93
C GLU A 172 -0.40 17.69 10.08
N LEU A 173 -0.50 16.89 9.00
CA LEU A 173 0.05 15.54 8.92
C LEU A 173 0.86 15.42 7.63
N ARG A 174 2.10 14.90 7.74
CA ARG A 174 2.95 14.66 6.58
C ARG A 174 2.96 13.19 6.20
N LEU A 175 2.73 12.93 4.94
CA LEU A 175 2.73 11.58 4.37
C LEU A 175 3.80 11.51 3.28
N LEU A 176 4.56 10.42 3.24
CA LEU A 176 5.53 10.13 2.19
C LEU A 176 5.13 8.82 1.48
N SER A 177 4.84 8.89 0.19
CA SER A 177 4.68 7.69 -0.65
C SER A 177 6.05 7.22 -1.15
N VAL A 178 6.34 5.93 -0.96
CA VAL A 178 7.59 5.30 -1.39
C VAL A 178 7.30 4.05 -2.24
N HIS A 179 8.25 3.73 -3.14
CA HIS A 179 8.35 2.44 -3.80
C HIS A 179 9.85 2.10 -3.93
N LEU A 180 10.36 1.34 -2.99
CA LEU A 180 11.78 1.07 -2.85
C LEU A 180 12.24 -0.02 -3.82
N LYS A 181 13.56 -0.23 -3.89
CA LYS A 181 14.18 -1.21 -4.79
C LYS A 181 13.78 -2.63 -4.46
N SER A 182 13.18 -3.31 -5.42
CA SER A 182 12.85 -4.74 -5.37
C SER A 182 14.07 -5.63 -5.49
N GLY A 183 13.91 -6.91 -5.11
CA GLY A 183 14.90 -7.97 -5.36
C GLY A 183 15.94 -8.18 -4.28
N CYS A 184 16.01 -7.33 -3.24
CA CYS A 184 16.80 -7.63 -2.03
C CYS A 184 16.03 -8.62 -1.12
N GLY A 185 14.71 -8.52 -1.06
CA GLY A 185 13.85 -9.44 -0.32
C GLY A 185 14.20 -9.48 1.18
N ARG A 186 14.46 -10.68 1.71
CA ARG A 186 14.76 -10.93 3.13
C ARG A 186 16.26 -10.85 3.49
N ARG A 187 17.13 -10.44 2.55
CA ARG A 187 18.57 -10.35 2.79
C ARG A 187 18.92 -9.08 3.57
N THR A 188 20.09 -9.11 4.22
CA THR A 188 20.63 -7.90 4.84
C THR A 188 21.04 -6.88 3.78
N LEU A 189 21.14 -5.61 4.17
CA LEU A 189 21.60 -4.55 3.27
C LEU A 189 23.05 -4.75 2.81
N ASP A 190 23.85 -5.46 3.60
CA ASP A 190 25.26 -5.79 3.30
C ASP A 190 25.40 -7.02 2.41
N SER A 191 24.31 -7.64 1.97
CA SER A 191 24.35 -8.75 1.04
C SER A 191 25.05 -8.35 -0.26
N PRO A 192 25.91 -9.23 -0.86
CA PRO A 192 26.60 -8.94 -2.11
C PRO A 192 25.67 -8.85 -3.33
N ARG A 193 24.37 -9.03 -3.16
CA ARG A 193 23.39 -8.92 -4.24
C ARG A 193 23.22 -7.45 -4.65
N ASP A 194 23.37 -7.15 -5.93
CA ASP A 194 23.26 -5.78 -6.47
C ASP A 194 22.01 -5.03 -6.01
N ALA A 195 20.86 -5.71 -5.96
CA ALA A 195 19.62 -5.12 -5.50
C ALA A 195 19.69 -4.65 -4.04
N CYS A 196 20.43 -5.35 -3.16
CA CYS A 196 20.62 -4.94 -1.77
C CYS A 196 21.54 -3.72 -1.68
N GLY A 197 22.63 -3.69 -2.44
CA GLY A 197 23.50 -2.51 -2.53
C GLY A 197 22.78 -1.28 -3.09
N VAL A 198 21.79 -1.46 -3.97
CA VAL A 198 20.94 -0.35 -4.45
C VAL A 198 19.98 0.11 -3.36
N LEU A 199 19.31 -0.81 -2.65
CA LEU A 199 18.43 -0.50 -1.54
C LEU A 199 19.20 0.21 -0.42
N ALA A 200 20.39 -0.28 -0.06
CA ALA A 200 21.25 0.32 0.96
C ALA A 200 21.60 1.80 0.67
N ARG A 201 21.57 2.25 -0.59
CA ARG A 201 21.73 3.66 -0.94
C ARG A 201 20.45 4.47 -0.84
N GLN A 202 19.27 3.82 -0.91
CA GLN A 202 17.99 4.52 -0.71
C GLN A 202 17.69 4.76 0.77
N VAL A 203 18.12 3.84 1.65
CA VAL A 203 17.82 3.87 3.09
C VAL A 203 18.26 5.19 3.74
N PRO A 204 19.49 5.68 3.61
CA PRO A 204 19.89 6.95 4.23
C PRO A 204 19.12 8.18 3.71
N VAL A 205 18.51 8.09 2.53
CA VAL A 205 17.67 9.17 2.01
C VAL A 205 16.31 9.17 2.71
N LEU A 206 15.73 7.98 2.90
CA LEU A 206 14.48 7.80 3.62
C LEU A 206 14.64 8.19 5.09
N GLU A 207 15.68 7.69 5.74
CA GLU A 207 16.05 7.98 7.12
C GLU A 207 16.15 9.50 7.37
N ARG A 208 16.94 10.23 6.61
CA ARG A 208 17.02 11.71 6.74
C ARG A 208 15.68 12.42 6.62
N TRP A 209 14.73 11.89 5.81
CA TRP A 209 13.39 12.48 5.77
C TRP A 209 12.62 12.20 7.06
N ILE A 210 12.69 10.98 7.59
CA ILE A 210 12.08 10.56 8.86
C ILE A 210 12.60 11.42 9.99
N ASP A 211 13.92 11.49 10.15
CA ASP A 211 14.61 12.24 11.22
C ASP A 211 14.27 13.74 11.20
N ALA A 212 14.20 14.31 9.99
CA ALA A 212 13.81 15.71 9.84
C ALA A 212 12.35 15.98 10.25
N GLN A 213 11.43 15.01 10.10
CA GLN A 213 10.07 15.15 10.60
C GLN A 213 10.02 14.92 12.12
N ALA A 214 10.72 13.91 12.61
CA ALA A 214 10.81 13.59 14.03
C ALA A 214 11.42 14.75 14.85
N ALA A 215 12.59 15.23 14.46
CA ALA A 215 13.26 16.37 15.10
C ALA A 215 12.41 17.66 15.07
N ALA A 216 11.52 17.81 14.09
CA ALA A 216 10.60 18.93 14.03
C ALA A 216 9.29 18.69 14.82
N GLY A 217 9.14 17.57 15.52
CA GLY A 217 7.96 17.20 16.28
C GLY A 217 6.68 17.03 15.40
N ARG A 218 6.84 16.75 14.11
CA ARG A 218 5.71 16.67 13.18
C ARG A 218 5.16 15.26 13.12
N PRO A 219 3.82 15.07 13.23
CA PRO A 219 3.22 13.77 12.93
C PRO A 219 3.45 13.39 11.47
N PHE A 220 3.92 12.17 11.23
CA PHE A 220 4.16 11.71 9.86
C PHE A 220 3.90 10.21 9.69
N ALA A 221 3.70 9.79 8.44
CA ALA A 221 3.72 8.38 8.04
C ALA A 221 4.45 8.19 6.72
N VAL A 222 5.13 7.04 6.58
CA VAL A 222 5.68 6.56 5.32
C VAL A 222 4.81 5.40 4.84
N LEU A 223 4.27 5.50 3.62
CA LEU A 223 3.34 4.53 3.04
C LEU A 223 3.89 4.07 1.70
N GLY A 224 3.74 2.79 1.39
CA GLY A 224 4.10 2.33 0.06
C GLY A 224 4.53 0.88 -0.01
N ASP A 225 5.02 0.53 -1.20
CA ASP A 225 5.69 -0.73 -1.46
C ASP A 225 7.18 -0.60 -1.09
N PHE A 226 7.52 -1.16 0.05
CA PHE A 226 8.92 -1.21 0.51
C PHE A 226 9.71 -2.35 -0.17
N ASN A 227 9.02 -3.26 -0.88
CA ASN A 227 9.61 -4.47 -1.45
C ASN A 227 10.37 -5.32 -0.41
N ARG A 228 9.92 -5.23 0.85
CA ARG A 228 10.57 -5.85 1.99
C ARG A 228 9.59 -6.16 3.12
N GLU A 229 9.77 -7.32 3.75
CA GLU A 229 8.98 -7.72 4.92
C GLU A 229 9.52 -7.04 6.18
N LEU A 230 9.14 -5.76 6.43
CA LEU A 230 9.65 -4.96 7.55
C LEU A 230 9.39 -5.61 8.92
N LEU A 231 8.28 -6.31 9.09
CA LEU A 231 7.97 -7.01 10.35
C LEU A 231 8.98 -8.12 10.68
N ARG A 232 9.63 -8.67 9.67
CA ARG A 232 10.73 -9.64 9.85
C ARG A 232 12.07 -8.95 10.11
N ASP A 233 12.25 -7.77 9.57
CA ASP A 233 13.44 -6.94 9.83
C ASP A 233 13.49 -6.48 11.28
N ALA A 234 12.34 -6.19 11.89
CA ALA A 234 12.19 -5.78 13.28
C ALA A 234 12.36 -6.93 14.29
N GLY A 235 12.43 -8.19 13.83
CA GLY A 235 12.48 -9.35 14.71
C GLY A 235 13.81 -9.52 15.46
N PRO A 236 13.79 -10.15 16.68
CA PRO A 236 14.96 -10.28 17.56
C PRO A 236 16.13 -11.06 16.96
N ALA A 237 15.89 -11.88 15.94
CA ALA A 237 16.94 -12.63 15.26
C ALA A 237 17.91 -11.74 14.43
N ARG A 238 17.58 -10.47 14.20
CA ARG A 238 18.39 -9.53 13.44
C ARG A 238 19.04 -8.44 14.29
N ASN A 239 18.47 -8.17 15.46
CA ASN A 239 19.04 -7.27 16.46
C ASN A 239 20.06 -7.95 17.37
N GLY A 240 20.33 -9.25 17.16
CA GLY A 240 21.35 -10.00 17.88
C GLY A 240 22.75 -9.56 17.43
N SER A 241 23.61 -9.30 18.37
CA SER A 241 25.04 -8.98 18.42
C SER A 241 25.98 -9.30 17.23
N GLY A 242 25.49 -9.31 16.02
CA GLY A 242 26.24 -9.53 14.77
C GLY A 242 26.17 -8.40 13.76
N GLY A 243 25.52 -7.27 14.08
CA GLY A 243 25.57 -6.05 13.24
C GLY A 243 24.99 -6.18 11.84
N LEU A 244 24.04 -7.10 11.61
CA LEU A 244 23.44 -7.27 10.29
C LEU A 244 22.44 -6.14 10.03
N ARG A 245 22.78 -5.24 9.12
CA ARG A 245 21.96 -4.09 8.74
C ARG A 245 20.68 -4.52 8.03
N SER A 246 19.53 -4.14 8.57
CA SER A 246 18.22 -4.28 7.91
C SER A 246 17.64 -2.91 7.59
N LEU A 247 16.63 -2.83 6.73
CA LEU A 247 15.99 -1.55 6.45
C LEU A 247 15.33 -1.00 7.72
N TRP A 248 14.65 -1.85 8.51
CA TRP A 248 13.99 -1.41 9.73
C TRP A 248 14.99 -0.89 10.75
N SER A 249 16.10 -1.61 11.00
CA SER A 249 17.12 -1.18 11.97
C SER A 249 17.85 0.11 11.60
N GLU A 250 17.75 0.57 10.38
CA GLU A 250 18.33 1.85 9.96
C GLU A 250 17.34 3.00 10.13
N ILE A 251 16.06 2.77 9.85
CA ILE A 251 15.06 3.85 9.93
C ILE A 251 14.39 3.99 11.31
N ASP A 252 14.57 3.00 12.19
CA ASP A 252 14.02 2.93 13.55
C ASP A 252 15.18 2.65 14.52
N ASP A 253 16.20 3.50 14.49
CA ASP A 253 17.44 3.37 15.26
C ASP A 253 17.48 4.28 16.50
N ALA A 254 16.40 5.02 16.76
CA ALA A 254 16.26 6.00 17.84
C ALA A 254 17.25 7.19 17.73
N ASP A 255 17.65 7.57 16.52
CA ASP A 255 18.45 8.76 16.23
C ASP A 255 17.79 9.66 15.16
N PRO A 256 17.12 10.75 15.54
CA PRO A 256 16.92 11.25 16.92
C PRO A 256 15.97 10.37 17.75
N PRO A 257 15.98 10.47 19.09
CA PRO A 257 15.12 9.65 19.96
C PRO A 257 13.62 9.73 19.64
N GLU A 258 13.19 10.81 18.98
CA GLU A 258 11.82 11.04 18.54
C GLU A 258 11.48 10.28 17.23
N ALA A 259 12.47 9.69 16.56
CA ALA A 259 12.29 8.90 15.33
C ALA A 259 11.81 7.47 15.58
N ASP A 260 11.24 7.19 16.76
CA ASP A 260 10.60 5.92 17.12
C ASP A 260 9.36 5.65 16.20
N LEU A 261 9.33 4.51 15.58
CA LEU A 261 8.37 4.15 14.54
C LEU A 261 7.50 2.96 14.95
N ALA A 262 6.31 2.87 14.36
CA ALA A 262 5.42 1.72 14.49
C ALA A 262 4.92 1.27 13.12
N ASN A 263 4.99 -0.04 12.85
CA ASN A 263 4.40 -0.60 11.64
C ASN A 263 2.92 -0.92 11.88
N ALA A 264 2.02 -0.36 11.09
CA ALA A 264 0.59 -0.57 11.28
C ALA A 264 0.13 -2.04 11.09
N ALA A 265 0.92 -2.86 10.41
CA ALA A 265 0.66 -4.29 10.23
C ALA A 265 1.24 -5.16 11.35
N GLU A 266 1.82 -4.58 12.41
CA GLU A 266 2.33 -5.34 13.54
C GLU A 266 1.23 -6.14 14.24
N GLY A 267 1.47 -7.44 14.48
CA GLY A 267 0.50 -8.37 15.04
C GLY A 267 -0.54 -8.89 14.04
N GLU A 268 -0.58 -8.36 12.82
CA GLU A 268 -1.58 -8.75 11.81
C GLU A 268 -1.14 -10.00 11.03
N ARG A 269 -2.08 -10.93 10.85
CA ARG A 269 -1.84 -12.12 10.05
C ARG A 269 -1.83 -11.80 8.56
N PHE A 270 -0.78 -12.20 7.86
CA PHE A 270 -0.74 -12.11 6.41
C PHE A 270 -1.67 -13.16 5.76
N VAL A 271 -2.45 -12.73 4.78
CA VAL A 271 -3.29 -13.58 3.93
C VAL A 271 -3.03 -13.20 2.48
N ASN A 272 -2.78 -14.18 1.61
CA ASN A 272 -2.68 -13.93 0.17
C ASN A 272 -3.98 -13.33 -0.35
N CYS A 273 -3.88 -12.35 -1.21
CA CYS A 273 -5.01 -11.60 -1.70
C CYS A 273 -5.23 -11.75 -3.22
N HIS A 274 -4.24 -12.26 -3.93
CA HIS A 274 -4.31 -12.48 -5.36
C HIS A 274 -3.60 -13.81 -5.72
N PRO A 275 -4.17 -14.65 -6.61
CA PRO A 275 -3.56 -15.95 -6.98
C PRO A 275 -2.16 -15.83 -7.60
N GLY A 276 -1.88 -14.71 -8.31
CA GLY A 276 -0.58 -14.42 -8.92
C GLY A 276 0.44 -13.82 -7.97
N GLN A 277 0.09 -13.58 -6.70
CA GLN A 277 1.00 -13.01 -5.73
C GLN A 277 2.17 -13.94 -5.43
N ASN A 278 3.40 -13.45 -5.59
CA ASN A 278 4.63 -14.22 -5.44
C ASN A 278 5.37 -13.98 -4.11
N PHE A 279 4.77 -13.22 -3.21
CA PHE A 279 5.27 -12.93 -1.86
C PHE A 279 4.27 -13.39 -0.80
N ASN A 280 4.75 -13.78 0.37
CA ASN A 280 3.98 -14.39 1.46
C ASN A 280 4.16 -13.70 2.81
N GLY A 281 4.40 -12.41 2.77
CA GLY A 281 4.47 -11.47 3.89
C GLY A 281 4.10 -10.08 3.42
N TYR A 282 3.81 -9.15 4.34
CA TYR A 282 3.56 -7.76 3.97
C TYR A 282 4.83 -7.14 3.39
N ILE A 283 4.73 -6.53 2.21
CA ILE A 283 5.75 -5.68 1.58
C ILE A 283 5.22 -4.27 1.33
N ASP A 284 3.90 -4.12 1.34
CA ASP A 284 3.19 -2.85 1.38
C ASP A 284 2.97 -2.47 2.85
N HIS A 285 3.48 -1.32 3.28
CA HIS A 285 3.47 -0.94 4.68
C HIS A 285 2.95 0.49 4.88
N ILE A 286 2.43 0.71 6.08
CA ILE A 286 2.13 2.02 6.65
C ILE A 286 2.97 2.12 7.93
N VAL A 287 4.03 2.91 7.87
CA VAL A 287 4.95 3.14 8.99
C VAL A 287 4.60 4.49 9.61
N LEU A 288 4.25 4.49 10.87
CA LEU A 288 3.74 5.64 11.61
C LEU A 288 4.83 6.18 12.55
N SER A 289 4.98 7.50 12.65
CA SER A 289 5.72 8.11 13.76
C SER A 289 5.03 7.77 15.08
N ARG A 290 5.79 7.75 16.19
CA ARG A 290 5.30 7.41 17.54
C ARG A 290 4.03 8.19 17.92
N GLY A 291 4.05 9.52 17.72
CA GLY A 291 2.87 10.35 18.02
C GLY A 291 1.65 10.04 17.15
N LEU A 292 1.88 9.60 15.92
CA LEU A 292 0.78 9.20 15.03
C LEU A 292 0.30 7.78 15.35
N ALA A 293 1.18 6.88 15.77
CA ALA A 293 0.84 5.54 16.21
C ALA A 293 -0.10 5.55 17.42
N ALA A 294 0.11 6.49 18.35
CA ALA A 294 -0.80 6.70 19.50
C ALA A 294 -2.23 7.11 19.09
N ARG A 295 -2.41 7.63 17.87
CA ARG A 295 -3.72 7.99 17.30
C ARG A 295 -4.33 6.86 16.46
N ARG A 296 -3.64 5.74 16.29
CA ARG A 296 -4.18 4.58 15.58
C ARG A 296 -5.41 4.04 16.30
N VAL A 297 -6.51 3.89 15.57
CA VAL A 297 -7.70 3.23 16.11
C VAL A 297 -7.40 1.74 16.25
N PRO A 298 -7.52 1.16 17.45
CA PRO A 298 -7.25 -0.27 17.68
C PRO A 298 -8.09 -1.17 16.75
N GLY A 299 -7.46 -2.21 16.18
CA GLY A 299 -8.14 -3.15 15.27
C GLY A 299 -8.57 -2.57 13.92
N SER A 300 -8.14 -1.35 13.58
CA SER A 300 -8.52 -0.69 12.33
C SER A 300 -7.66 -1.09 11.13
N PHE A 301 -6.55 -1.80 11.34
CA PHE A 301 -5.77 -2.29 10.21
C PHE A 301 -6.63 -3.22 9.36
N ARG A 302 -6.59 -3.00 8.06
CA ARG A 302 -7.33 -3.82 7.11
C ARG A 302 -6.54 -4.02 5.83
N ARG A 303 -6.75 -5.15 5.21
CA ARG A 303 -6.32 -5.48 3.88
C ARG A 303 -7.56 -5.84 3.05
N VAL A 304 -7.80 -5.13 1.97
CA VAL A 304 -8.87 -5.48 1.04
C VAL A 304 -8.35 -6.55 0.09
N THR A 305 -8.90 -7.75 0.18
CA THR A 305 -8.52 -8.89 -0.66
C THR A 305 -9.46 -9.02 -1.85
N PHE A 306 -8.93 -9.46 -2.99
CA PHE A 306 -9.75 -9.66 -4.17
C PHE A 306 -10.53 -10.98 -4.08
N GLU A 307 -11.73 -11.00 -4.69
CA GLU A 307 -12.47 -12.23 -4.83
C GLU A 307 -11.66 -13.17 -5.77
N PRO A 308 -11.33 -14.42 -5.35
CA PRO A 308 -10.38 -15.26 -6.07
C PRO A 308 -10.78 -15.57 -7.54
N ARG A 309 -12.07 -15.77 -7.82
CA ARG A 309 -12.53 -16.02 -9.18
C ARG A 309 -12.44 -14.78 -10.05
N GLU A 310 -12.62 -13.60 -9.47
CA GLU A 310 -12.49 -12.34 -10.17
C GLU A 310 -11.02 -12.04 -10.46
N ALA A 311 -10.13 -12.21 -9.48
CA ALA A 311 -8.70 -12.05 -9.65
C ALA A 311 -8.12 -12.95 -10.76
N LEU A 312 -8.69 -14.14 -10.99
CA LEU A 312 -8.30 -15.02 -12.08
C LEU A 312 -8.83 -14.59 -13.46
N ARG A 313 -9.84 -13.75 -13.52
CA ARG A 313 -10.51 -13.34 -14.78
C ARG A 313 -10.22 -11.90 -15.18
N ARG A 314 -9.68 -11.10 -14.27
CA ARG A 314 -9.46 -9.67 -14.42
C ARG A 314 -7.99 -9.34 -14.27
N ASN A 315 -7.54 -8.38 -15.06
CA ASN A 315 -6.25 -7.75 -14.87
C ASN A 315 -6.33 -6.75 -13.71
N LEU A 316 -6.36 -7.26 -12.47
CA LEU A 316 -6.31 -6.43 -11.27
C LEU A 316 -4.85 -6.02 -11.01
N THR A 317 -4.33 -6.26 -9.84
CA THR A 317 -2.93 -6.06 -9.46
C THR A 317 -2.52 -7.21 -8.55
N ASP A 318 -1.26 -7.59 -8.54
CA ASP A 318 -0.72 -8.59 -7.62
C ASP A 318 -0.52 -8.06 -6.19
N HIS A 319 -0.78 -6.77 -5.95
CA HIS A 319 -0.82 -6.14 -4.64
C HIS A 319 -2.24 -5.79 -4.21
N CYS A 320 -2.59 -6.07 -2.96
CA CYS A 320 -3.86 -5.64 -2.37
C CYS A 320 -3.65 -4.50 -1.39
N PRO A 321 -4.53 -3.49 -1.40
CA PRO A 321 -4.34 -2.32 -0.55
C PRO A 321 -4.45 -2.65 0.92
N VAL A 322 -3.64 -1.94 1.70
CA VAL A 322 -3.71 -1.94 3.17
C VAL A 322 -4.08 -0.55 3.67
N ALA A 323 -4.81 -0.48 4.77
CA ALA A 323 -5.25 0.77 5.38
C ALA A 323 -5.26 0.70 6.89
N VAL A 324 -5.26 1.88 7.52
CA VAL A 324 -5.42 2.06 8.97
C VAL A 324 -6.23 3.33 9.23
N ASP A 325 -7.00 3.34 10.31
CA ASP A 325 -7.75 4.50 10.76
C ASP A 325 -6.98 5.23 11.87
N LEU A 326 -6.92 6.55 11.77
CA LEU A 326 -6.29 7.46 12.72
C LEU A 326 -7.36 8.36 13.33
N ALA A 327 -7.41 8.46 14.64
CA ALA A 327 -8.28 9.44 15.30
C ALA A 327 -7.88 10.86 14.90
N THR A 328 -8.84 11.70 14.53
CA THR A 328 -8.60 13.08 14.09
C THR A 328 -8.24 14.02 15.23
N HIS A 329 -8.59 13.66 16.48
CA HIS A 329 -8.18 14.35 17.69
C HIS A 329 -7.44 13.35 18.58
N ALA A 330 -6.33 13.77 19.18
CA ALA A 330 -5.81 13.05 20.34
C ALA A 330 -6.93 13.08 21.39
N GLY A 331 -7.45 11.92 21.79
CA GLY A 331 -8.39 11.87 22.89
C GLY A 331 -7.79 12.66 24.05
N ARG A 332 -8.48 13.69 24.53
CA ARG A 332 -8.19 14.19 25.87
C ARG A 332 -8.73 13.09 26.77
N ASP A 333 -7.83 12.36 27.39
CA ASP A 333 -8.15 11.62 28.59
C ASP A 333 -8.48 12.71 29.62
N ASP A 334 -9.79 12.95 29.84
CA ASP A 334 -10.30 13.74 30.95
C ASP A 334 -10.28 12.90 32.22
#